data_bf74109a071664ccce3911535aae5877
#
_entry.id   bf74109a071664ccce3911535aae5877
#
_cell.length_a   1.000
_cell.length_b   1.000
_cell.length_c   1.000
_cell.angle_alpha   90.00
_cell.angle_beta   90.00
_cell.angle_gamma   90.00
#
_symmetry.space_group_name_H-M   'P 1'
#
loop_
_entity.id
_entity.type
_entity.pdbx_description
1 polymer ?
#
loop_
_entity_poly.entity_id
_entity_poly.type
_entity_poly.pdbx_seq_one_letter_code
_entity_poly.pdbx_strand_id
1 'polypeptide(L)'
;MEVEMELAGSLKKIRVKLIVIGICLIFLAVLSFVKEDHKDNSDQEKFQRYTISFFKENASANEITMHYLLENPEKYGLKKSKSLYGKMKKEDVLNEKNKISDEIKKLKKFRKKELTRKQQNTYEVLMDYLSRQEKLAMYPYYERVLGKSSGQQVQILLTLSEYRLKNEQNIKSYFKLLRGLNAYFDSLIEYSKEQVKRNLFISDESLEETLKQIKSVTT
;
A
#
# COMPACT_ATOMS: atom_id res chain seq x y z
N MET A 1 -29.14 7.58 -8.80
CA MET A 1 -28.38 8.02 -7.62
C MET A 1 -27.99 6.84 -6.72
N GLU A 2 -28.94 5.99 -6.21
CA GLU A 2 -28.61 4.76 -5.46
C GLU A 2 -27.80 3.74 -6.26
N VAL A 3 -28.15 3.48 -7.51
CA VAL A 3 -27.46 2.52 -8.39
C VAL A 3 -26.03 2.95 -8.73
N GLU A 4 -25.77 4.25 -8.88
CA GLU A 4 -24.40 4.77 -9.14
C GLU A 4 -23.52 4.72 -7.90
N MET A 5 -24.09 4.89 -6.72
CA MET A 5 -23.39 4.74 -5.44
C MET A 5 -23.01 3.27 -5.18
N GLU A 6 -23.86 2.33 -5.49
CA GLU A 6 -23.61 0.89 -5.37
C GLU A 6 -22.56 0.41 -6.38
N LEU A 7 -22.59 0.94 -7.60
CA LEU A 7 -21.59 0.65 -8.64
C LEU A 7 -20.20 1.20 -8.28
N ALA A 8 -20.12 2.42 -7.77
CA ALA A 8 -18.86 3.04 -7.34
C ALA A 8 -18.26 2.32 -6.12
N GLY A 9 -19.08 1.88 -5.17
CA GLY A 9 -18.66 1.05 -4.04
C GLY A 9 -18.17 -0.34 -4.46
N SER A 10 -18.84 -0.94 -5.43
CA SER A 10 -18.45 -2.23 -6.02
C SER A 10 -17.12 -2.14 -6.79
N LEU A 11 -16.94 -1.14 -7.63
CA LEU A 11 -15.71 -0.90 -8.38
C LEU A 11 -14.50 -0.64 -7.47
N LYS A 12 -14.71 -0.02 -6.32
CA LYS A 12 -13.66 0.25 -5.34
C LYS A 12 -13.27 -0.99 -4.54
N LYS A 13 -14.25 -1.80 -4.13
CA LYS A 13 -13.99 -3.13 -3.54
C LYS A 13 -13.23 -4.02 -4.53
N ILE A 14 -13.55 -3.93 -5.82
CA ILE A 14 -12.86 -4.66 -6.89
C ILE A 14 -11.42 -4.15 -7.06
N ARG A 15 -11.15 -2.84 -7.01
CA ARG A 15 -9.77 -2.28 -7.10
C ARG A 15 -8.90 -2.70 -5.92
N VAL A 16 -9.40 -2.63 -4.70
CA VAL A 16 -8.69 -3.10 -3.51
C VAL A 16 -8.46 -4.61 -3.57
N LYS A 17 -9.48 -5.38 -3.97
CA LYS A 17 -9.33 -6.82 -4.20
C LYS A 17 -8.32 -7.15 -5.30
N LEU A 18 -8.28 -6.39 -6.40
CA LEU A 18 -7.33 -6.59 -7.48
C LEU A 18 -5.89 -6.25 -7.06
N ILE A 19 -5.69 -5.23 -6.23
CA ILE A 19 -4.37 -4.91 -5.65
C ILE A 19 -3.93 -6.03 -4.70
N VAL A 20 -4.83 -6.50 -3.84
CA VAL A 20 -4.56 -7.62 -2.91
C VAL A 20 -4.32 -8.92 -3.70
N ILE A 21 -5.12 -9.19 -4.73
CA ILE A 21 -4.95 -10.37 -5.61
C ILE A 21 -3.63 -10.27 -6.38
N GLY A 22 -3.26 -9.11 -6.89
CA GLY A 22 -1.96 -8.89 -7.55
C GLY A 22 -0.79 -9.17 -6.63
N ILE A 23 -0.84 -8.70 -5.39
CA ILE A 23 0.17 -8.98 -4.35
C ILE A 23 0.13 -10.45 -3.92
N CYS A 24 -1.05 -11.08 -3.79
CA CYS A 24 -1.19 -12.51 -3.49
C CYS A 24 -0.71 -13.42 -4.63
N LEU A 25 -0.92 -13.04 -5.89
CA LEU A 25 -0.42 -13.81 -7.05
C LEU A 25 1.11 -13.74 -7.14
N ILE A 26 1.71 -12.59 -6.84
CA ILE A 26 3.18 -12.47 -6.68
C ILE A 26 3.65 -13.38 -5.54
N PHE A 27 2.89 -13.47 -4.44
CA PHE A 27 3.19 -14.28 -3.28
C PHE A 27 3.07 -15.79 -3.54
N LEU A 28 2.02 -16.24 -4.24
CA LEU A 28 1.87 -17.65 -4.63
C LEU A 28 2.95 -18.06 -5.62
N ALA A 29 3.38 -17.16 -6.51
CA ALA A 29 4.55 -17.38 -7.36
C ALA A 29 5.83 -17.58 -6.53
N VAL A 30 6.05 -16.79 -5.48
CA VAL A 30 7.23 -16.90 -4.59
C VAL A 30 7.18 -18.17 -3.74
N LEU A 31 6.02 -18.59 -3.21
CA LEU A 31 5.89 -19.80 -2.37
C LEU A 31 6.04 -21.11 -3.17
N SER A 32 5.63 -21.16 -4.43
CA SER A 32 5.83 -22.34 -5.28
C SER A 32 7.30 -22.58 -5.66
N PHE A 33 8.19 -21.61 -5.42
CA PHE A 33 9.63 -21.70 -5.71
C PHE A 33 10.44 -22.43 -4.62
N VAL A 34 9.89 -22.75 -3.47
CA VAL A 34 10.65 -23.39 -2.37
C VAL A 34 10.96 -24.88 -2.67
N LYS A 35 10.50 -25.44 -3.80
CA LYS A 35 10.59 -26.87 -4.09
C LYS A 35 11.06 -27.25 -5.51
N GLU A 36 11.94 -26.49 -6.15
CA GLU A 36 12.54 -26.96 -7.42
C GLU A 36 14.08 -26.93 -7.40
N ASP A 37 14.68 -27.99 -7.90
CA ASP A 37 16.09 -28.35 -7.91
C ASP A 37 17.08 -27.21 -8.20
N HIS A 38 18.09 -27.13 -7.36
CA HIS A 38 19.27 -26.27 -7.47
C HIS A 38 20.11 -26.65 -8.72
N LYS A 39 19.86 -25.95 -9.81
CA LYS A 39 20.88 -25.70 -10.81
C LYS A 39 21.42 -24.31 -10.57
N ASP A 40 22.71 -24.23 -10.28
CA ASP A 40 23.46 -23.01 -9.92
C ASP A 40 23.36 -21.94 -11.03
N ASN A 41 22.31 -21.13 -10.97
CA ASN A 41 22.05 -20.02 -11.89
C ASN A 41 22.01 -18.73 -11.11
N SER A 42 23.16 -18.08 -11.04
CA SER A 42 23.36 -16.88 -10.19
C SER A 42 22.31 -15.77 -10.39
N ASP A 43 21.77 -15.59 -11.58
CA ASP A 43 20.74 -14.57 -11.88
C ASP A 43 19.35 -14.97 -11.37
N GLN A 44 18.98 -16.25 -11.41
CA GLN A 44 17.70 -16.76 -10.91
C GLN A 44 17.60 -16.67 -9.40
N GLU A 45 18.67 -17.05 -8.69
CA GLU A 45 18.71 -16.91 -7.22
C GLU A 45 18.74 -15.44 -6.77
N LYS A 46 19.50 -14.59 -7.47
CA LYS A 46 19.53 -13.15 -7.19
C LYS A 46 18.16 -12.54 -7.39
N PHE A 47 17.45 -12.92 -8.45
CA PHE A 47 16.09 -12.45 -8.72
C PHE A 47 15.11 -12.93 -7.64
N GLN A 48 15.20 -14.19 -7.22
CA GLN A 48 14.38 -14.71 -6.12
C GLN A 48 14.63 -13.95 -4.82
N ARG A 49 15.88 -13.71 -4.45
CA ARG A 49 16.21 -12.89 -3.25
C ARG A 49 15.67 -11.47 -3.38
N TYR A 50 15.78 -10.87 -4.57
CA TYR A 50 15.23 -9.55 -4.84
C TYR A 50 13.70 -9.51 -4.66
N THR A 51 12.96 -10.44 -5.25
CA THR A 51 11.50 -10.48 -5.15
C THR A 51 11.01 -10.72 -3.72
N ILE A 52 11.70 -11.58 -2.96
CA ILE A 52 11.42 -11.80 -1.54
C ILE A 52 11.69 -10.52 -0.74
N SER A 53 12.80 -9.83 -0.99
CA SER A 53 13.13 -8.57 -0.32
C SER A 53 12.11 -7.48 -0.64
N PHE A 54 11.76 -7.32 -1.91
CA PHE A 54 10.74 -6.39 -2.37
C PHE A 54 9.39 -6.65 -1.69
N PHE A 55 8.96 -7.93 -1.65
CA PHE A 55 7.74 -8.32 -0.94
C PHE A 55 7.79 -7.95 0.55
N LYS A 56 8.85 -8.36 1.25
CA LYS A 56 9.02 -8.08 2.70
C LYS A 56 9.00 -6.58 2.99
N GLU A 57 9.66 -5.80 2.15
CA GLU A 57 9.73 -4.35 2.30
C GLU A 57 8.35 -3.70 2.17
N ASN A 58 7.57 -4.11 1.19
CA ASN A 58 6.21 -3.59 0.97
C ASN A 58 5.21 -4.12 2.01
N ALA A 59 5.27 -5.40 2.35
CA ALA A 59 4.40 -6.00 3.36
C ALA A 59 4.60 -5.41 4.76
N SER A 60 5.82 -4.96 5.09
CA SER A 60 6.14 -4.31 6.37
C SER A 60 6.15 -2.79 6.31
N ALA A 61 5.66 -2.17 5.25
CA ALA A 61 5.67 -0.72 5.07
C ALA A 61 4.96 0.01 6.22
N ASN A 62 3.83 -0.50 6.65
CA ASN A 62 3.12 -0.02 7.83
C ASN A 62 2.36 -1.15 8.54
N GLU A 63 1.92 -0.89 9.78
CA GLU A 63 1.27 -1.89 10.64
C GLU A 63 -0.04 -2.40 10.04
N ILE A 64 -0.83 -1.53 9.46
CA ILE A 64 -2.10 -1.90 8.81
C ILE A 64 -1.83 -2.84 7.63
N THR A 65 -0.93 -2.45 6.73
CA THR A 65 -0.55 -3.29 5.58
C THR A 65 -0.06 -4.66 6.03
N MET A 66 0.83 -4.70 7.02
CA MET A 66 1.38 -5.95 7.55
C MET A 66 0.30 -6.84 8.16
N HIS A 67 -0.62 -6.26 8.93
CA HIS A 67 -1.72 -6.98 9.59
C HIS A 67 -2.70 -7.60 8.59
N TYR A 68 -3.07 -6.86 7.54
CA TYR A 68 -4.06 -7.33 6.56
C TYR A 68 -3.48 -8.25 5.48
N LEU A 69 -2.19 -8.09 5.14
CA LEU A 69 -1.52 -8.95 4.17
C LEU A 69 -1.04 -10.27 4.76
N LEU A 70 -0.64 -10.28 6.04
CA LEU A 70 0.03 -11.43 6.64
C LEU A 70 -0.72 -11.92 7.89
N GLU A 71 -1.10 -13.19 7.89
CA GLU A 71 -1.67 -13.81 9.07
C GLU A 71 -0.61 -14.04 10.17
N ASN A 72 0.59 -14.42 9.76
CA ASN A 72 1.73 -14.73 10.63
C ASN A 72 3.01 -14.07 10.11
N PRO A 73 3.24 -12.77 10.35
CA PRO A 73 4.42 -12.04 9.85
C PRO A 73 5.76 -12.68 10.23
N GLU A 74 5.83 -13.29 11.41
CA GLU A 74 7.05 -13.92 11.93
C GLU A 74 7.52 -15.09 11.05
N LYS A 75 6.60 -15.83 10.39
CA LYS A 75 6.96 -16.89 9.44
C LYS A 75 7.76 -16.37 8.24
N TYR A 76 7.65 -15.07 7.96
CA TYR A 76 8.39 -14.37 6.91
C TYR A 76 9.61 -13.60 7.44
N GLY A 77 9.90 -13.74 8.75
CA GLY A 77 10.97 -13.03 9.42
C GLY A 77 10.65 -11.54 9.65
N LEU A 78 9.36 -11.16 9.61
CA LEU A 78 8.91 -9.79 9.85
C LEU A 78 8.42 -9.65 11.30
N LYS A 79 9.18 -8.92 12.12
CA LYS A 79 8.85 -8.72 13.53
C LYS A 79 8.17 -7.38 13.81
N LYS A 80 8.39 -6.38 12.96
CA LYS A 80 7.86 -5.02 13.12
C LYS A 80 7.62 -4.38 11.76
N SER A 81 6.60 -3.55 11.69
CA SER A 81 6.37 -2.63 10.57
C SER A 81 7.30 -1.42 10.65
N LYS A 82 7.51 -0.74 9.51
CA LYS A 82 8.33 0.47 9.42
C LYS A 82 7.63 1.71 10.00
N SER A 83 6.31 1.73 9.96
CA SER A 83 5.46 2.81 10.48
C SER A 83 4.12 2.26 10.95
N LEU A 84 3.32 3.06 11.64
CA LEU A 84 1.95 2.67 12.04
C LEU A 84 1.00 2.78 10.85
N TYR A 85 1.03 3.90 10.16
CA TYR A 85 0.19 4.25 9.02
C TYR A 85 1.03 4.52 7.78
N GLY A 86 0.37 4.67 6.64
CA GLY A 86 1.05 5.10 5.41
C GLY A 86 1.75 6.46 5.59
N LYS A 87 2.68 6.75 4.70
CA LYS A 87 3.47 7.99 4.75
C LYS A 87 2.76 9.08 3.97
N MET A 88 2.44 10.19 4.63
CA MET A 88 1.82 11.38 4.05
C MET A 88 2.68 12.64 4.23
N LYS A 89 3.91 12.49 4.73
CA LYS A 89 4.82 13.62 4.91
C LYS A 89 5.29 14.14 3.55
N LYS A 90 5.43 15.46 3.44
CA LYS A 90 5.89 16.13 2.22
C LYS A 90 7.14 15.51 1.61
N GLU A 91 8.12 15.19 2.44
CA GLU A 91 9.37 14.56 2.01
C GLU A 91 9.15 13.17 1.38
N ASP A 92 8.28 12.36 1.97
CA ASP A 92 7.94 11.05 1.45
C ASP A 92 7.24 11.14 0.09
N VAL A 93 6.29 12.07 -0.04
CA VAL A 93 5.54 12.32 -1.29
C VAL A 93 6.45 12.78 -2.42
N LEU A 94 7.36 13.72 -2.13
CA LEU A 94 8.29 14.26 -3.12
C LEU A 94 9.38 13.26 -3.51
N ASN A 95 9.79 12.38 -2.59
CA ASN A 95 10.81 11.36 -2.82
C ASN A 95 10.26 10.06 -3.42
N GLU A 96 8.95 9.90 -3.52
CA GLU A 96 8.33 8.66 -3.98
C GLU A 96 8.78 8.27 -5.39
N LYS A 97 8.80 9.23 -6.32
CA LYS A 97 9.29 9.02 -7.69
C LYS A 97 10.71 8.46 -7.72
N ASN A 98 11.61 9.04 -6.93
CA ASN A 98 13.01 8.61 -6.90
C ASN A 98 13.13 7.16 -6.37
N LYS A 99 12.39 6.82 -5.33
CA LYS A 99 12.36 5.45 -4.77
C LYS A 99 11.87 4.44 -5.81
N ILE A 100 10.79 4.76 -6.52
CA ILE A 100 10.25 3.88 -7.56
C ILE A 100 11.23 3.76 -8.73
N SER A 101 11.82 4.87 -9.19
CA SER A 101 12.84 4.86 -10.26
C SER A 101 14.05 3.99 -9.86
N ASP A 102 14.47 4.02 -8.61
CA ASP A 102 15.57 3.18 -8.13
C ASP A 102 15.19 1.69 -8.09
N GLU A 103 13.95 1.36 -7.73
CA GLU A 103 13.45 -0.03 -7.83
C GLU A 103 13.40 -0.51 -9.28
N ILE A 104 12.95 0.33 -10.21
CA ILE A 104 13.00 0.02 -11.66
C ILE A 104 14.44 -0.24 -12.13
N LYS A 105 15.41 0.59 -11.69
CA LYS A 105 16.83 0.38 -12.01
C LYS A 105 17.35 -0.94 -11.45
N LYS A 106 16.97 -1.31 -10.21
CA LYS A 106 17.33 -2.60 -9.62
C LYS A 106 16.77 -3.76 -10.43
N LEU A 107 15.48 -3.70 -10.79
CA LEU A 107 14.82 -4.73 -11.58
C LEU A 107 15.45 -4.88 -12.97
N LYS A 108 15.80 -3.79 -13.63
CA LYS A 108 16.46 -3.80 -14.96
C LYS A 108 17.86 -4.41 -14.96
N LYS A 109 18.50 -4.62 -13.82
CA LYS A 109 19.80 -5.31 -13.76
C LYS A 109 19.70 -6.80 -14.03
N PHE A 110 18.50 -7.39 -13.91
CA PHE A 110 18.29 -8.80 -14.20
C PHE A 110 18.09 -9.03 -15.70
N ARG A 111 18.81 -10.00 -16.26
CA ARG A 111 18.67 -10.42 -17.65
C ARG A 111 17.46 -11.35 -17.77
N LYS A 112 16.33 -10.83 -18.24
CA LYS A 112 15.07 -11.58 -18.33
C LYS A 112 15.22 -12.95 -18.98
N LYS A 113 16.07 -13.08 -20.01
CA LYS A 113 16.32 -14.36 -20.74
C LYS A 113 16.96 -15.45 -19.86
N GLU A 114 17.67 -15.07 -18.80
CA GLU A 114 18.32 -15.98 -17.86
C GLU A 114 17.38 -16.44 -16.73
N LEU A 115 16.19 -15.86 -16.65
CA LEU A 115 15.18 -16.19 -15.65
C LEU A 115 14.32 -17.37 -16.10
N THR A 116 13.80 -18.15 -15.14
CA THR A 116 12.80 -19.17 -15.44
C THR A 116 11.54 -18.54 -16.02
N ARG A 117 10.69 -19.29 -16.70
CA ARG A 117 9.43 -18.78 -17.27
C ARG A 117 8.55 -18.11 -16.23
N LYS A 118 8.45 -18.68 -15.03
CA LYS A 118 7.69 -18.08 -13.91
C LYS A 118 8.30 -16.76 -13.45
N GLN A 119 9.62 -16.70 -13.32
CA GLN A 119 10.33 -15.47 -12.95
C GLN A 119 10.23 -14.39 -14.03
N GLN A 120 10.21 -14.76 -15.32
CA GLN A 120 9.96 -13.81 -16.41
C GLN A 120 8.60 -13.15 -16.28
N ASN A 121 7.55 -13.93 -15.98
CA ASN A 121 6.21 -13.37 -15.73
C ASN A 121 6.21 -12.45 -14.52
N THR A 122 6.86 -12.83 -13.42
CA THR A 122 7.00 -11.97 -12.23
C THR A 122 7.75 -10.68 -12.57
N TYR A 123 8.82 -10.75 -13.36
CA TYR A 123 9.57 -9.59 -13.83
C TYR A 123 8.66 -8.62 -14.63
N GLU A 124 7.86 -9.15 -15.55
CA GLU A 124 6.94 -8.34 -16.37
C GLU A 124 5.89 -7.64 -15.52
N VAL A 125 5.27 -8.37 -14.59
CA VAL A 125 4.26 -7.81 -13.68
C VAL A 125 4.86 -6.71 -12.79
N LEU A 126 6.06 -6.95 -12.24
CA LEU A 126 6.74 -5.95 -11.41
C LEU A 126 7.15 -4.72 -12.24
N MET A 127 7.63 -4.92 -13.46
CA MET A 127 8.02 -3.82 -14.34
C MET A 127 6.81 -2.96 -14.72
N ASP A 128 5.69 -3.59 -15.09
CA ASP A 128 4.45 -2.86 -15.40
C ASP A 128 3.94 -2.10 -14.17
N TYR A 129 3.87 -2.76 -13.01
CA TYR A 129 3.47 -2.14 -11.76
C TYR A 129 4.33 -0.92 -11.41
N LEU A 130 5.65 -1.09 -11.35
CA LEU A 130 6.58 0.00 -11.00
C LEU A 130 6.52 1.15 -12.01
N SER A 131 6.39 0.83 -13.31
CA SER A 131 6.27 1.86 -14.35
C SER A 131 4.98 2.69 -14.22
N ARG A 132 3.88 2.07 -13.81
CA ARG A 132 2.62 2.79 -13.51
C ARG A 132 2.77 3.64 -12.26
N GLN A 133 3.38 3.11 -11.20
CA GLN A 133 3.63 3.87 -9.97
C GLN A 133 4.54 5.07 -10.22
N GLU A 134 5.59 4.92 -11.06
CA GLU A 134 6.48 6.02 -11.43
C GLU A 134 5.71 7.13 -12.16
N LYS A 135 4.79 6.78 -13.08
CA LYS A 135 3.92 7.75 -13.74
C LYS A 135 2.99 8.47 -12.75
N LEU A 136 2.40 7.74 -11.81
CA LEU A 136 1.55 8.34 -10.76
C LEU A 136 2.34 9.28 -9.85
N ALA A 137 3.57 8.90 -9.50
CA ALA A 137 4.45 9.72 -8.67
C ALA A 137 4.94 11.02 -9.35
N MET A 138 4.68 11.20 -10.65
CA MET A 138 4.88 12.50 -11.30
C MET A 138 3.82 13.54 -10.91
N TYR A 139 2.72 13.10 -10.32
CA TYR A 139 1.59 13.96 -9.92
C TYR A 139 1.43 13.96 -8.39
N PRO A 140 2.39 14.51 -7.62
CA PRO A 140 2.30 14.56 -6.17
C PRO A 140 1.07 15.39 -5.77
N TYR A 141 0.41 14.96 -4.69
CA TYR A 141 -0.79 15.60 -4.14
C TYR A 141 -2.08 15.45 -4.96
N TYR A 142 -2.10 14.65 -6.03
CA TYR A 142 -3.36 14.35 -6.77
C TYR A 142 -4.22 13.29 -6.08
N GLU A 143 -3.67 12.54 -5.13
CA GLU A 143 -4.46 11.59 -4.35
C GLU A 143 -5.45 12.33 -3.45
N ARG A 144 -6.73 11.99 -3.56
CA ARG A 144 -7.77 12.53 -2.68
C ARG A 144 -7.74 11.82 -1.34
N VAL A 145 -7.11 12.44 -0.35
CA VAL A 145 -6.98 11.89 1.01
C VAL A 145 -8.23 12.15 1.87
N LEU A 146 -8.96 13.21 1.58
CA LEU A 146 -10.26 13.53 2.20
C LEU A 146 -11.37 13.49 1.16
N GLY A 147 -12.58 13.16 1.56
CA GLY A 147 -13.74 13.18 0.67
C GLY A 147 -14.94 12.43 1.22
N LYS A 148 -16.13 12.81 0.74
CA LYS A 148 -17.43 12.35 1.23
C LYS A 148 -17.66 10.84 1.19
N SER A 149 -17.11 10.13 0.22
CA SER A 149 -17.41 8.70 0.03
C SER A 149 -16.25 7.78 0.41
N SER A 150 -15.02 8.24 0.41
CA SER A 150 -13.85 7.37 0.47
C SER A 150 -12.61 8.03 1.06
N GLY A 151 -12.79 9.13 1.78
CA GLY A 151 -11.69 9.81 2.43
C GLY A 151 -11.12 9.01 3.60
N GLN A 152 -9.88 9.28 3.93
CA GLN A 152 -9.16 8.61 5.03
C GLN A 152 -9.84 8.81 6.38
N GLN A 153 -10.62 9.90 6.56
CA GLN A 153 -11.40 10.14 7.77
C GLN A 153 -12.42 9.03 8.07
N VAL A 154 -12.92 8.34 7.04
CA VAL A 154 -13.84 7.20 7.21
C VAL A 154 -13.09 5.88 7.11
N GLN A 155 -12.19 5.76 6.11
CA GLN A 155 -11.49 4.50 5.82
C GLN A 155 -10.64 4.01 6.98
N ILE A 156 -9.97 4.91 7.70
CA ILE A 156 -9.13 4.51 8.84
C ILE A 156 -9.97 3.96 9.99
N LEU A 157 -11.13 4.56 10.25
CA LEU A 157 -12.04 4.10 11.31
C LEU A 157 -12.61 2.71 10.98
N LEU A 158 -13.06 2.50 9.72
CA LEU A 158 -13.50 1.20 9.25
C LEU A 158 -12.38 0.15 9.35
N THR A 159 -11.17 0.51 8.92
CA THR A 159 -10.01 -0.37 9.01
C THR A 159 -9.72 -0.77 10.46
N LEU A 160 -9.79 0.16 11.39
CA LEU A 160 -9.56 -0.12 12.81
C LEU A 160 -10.72 -0.91 13.46
N SER A 161 -11.98 -0.68 13.04
CA SER A 161 -13.12 -1.45 13.54
C SER A 161 -13.08 -2.93 13.11
N GLU A 162 -12.48 -3.21 11.95
CA GLU A 162 -12.30 -4.57 11.42
C GLU A 162 -10.96 -5.21 11.82
N TYR A 163 -10.16 -4.53 12.67
CA TYR A 163 -8.84 -5.02 13.06
C TYR A 163 -8.92 -6.31 13.87
N ARG A 164 -8.25 -7.35 13.40
CA ARG A 164 -8.34 -8.70 13.99
C ARG A 164 -7.46 -8.82 15.22
N LEU A 165 -8.06 -8.98 16.39
CA LEU A 165 -7.40 -9.14 17.69
C LEU A 165 -7.22 -10.63 18.04
N LYS A 166 -6.41 -11.35 17.27
CA LYS A 166 -6.21 -12.81 17.42
C LYS A 166 -5.24 -13.18 18.56
N ASN A 167 -4.33 -12.31 18.94
CA ASN A 167 -3.29 -12.56 19.93
C ASN A 167 -2.85 -11.27 20.63
N GLU A 168 -2.05 -11.43 21.68
CA GLU A 168 -1.56 -10.30 22.48
C GLU A 168 -0.77 -9.27 21.64
N GLN A 169 0.00 -9.72 20.66
CA GLN A 169 0.74 -8.81 19.78
C GLN A 169 -0.21 -7.96 18.94
N ASN A 170 -1.31 -8.52 18.41
CA ASN A 170 -2.31 -7.75 17.69
C ASN A 170 -2.98 -6.70 18.59
N ILE A 171 -3.26 -7.04 19.86
CA ILE A 171 -3.82 -6.11 20.84
C ILE A 171 -2.83 -4.94 21.09
N LYS A 172 -1.56 -5.25 21.32
CA LYS A 172 -0.51 -4.23 21.50
C LYS A 172 -0.37 -3.32 20.27
N SER A 173 -0.40 -3.88 19.07
CA SER A 173 -0.34 -3.15 17.82
C SER A 173 -1.57 -2.26 17.63
N TYR A 174 -2.76 -2.77 17.94
CA TYR A 174 -4.00 -2.00 17.88
C TYR A 174 -3.98 -0.77 18.78
N PHE A 175 -3.54 -0.92 20.04
CA PHE A 175 -3.39 0.24 20.93
C PHE A 175 -2.35 1.25 20.45
N LYS A 176 -1.27 0.81 19.79
CA LYS A 176 -0.32 1.73 19.17
C LYS A 176 -0.96 2.50 18.01
N LEU A 177 -1.77 1.81 17.17
CA LEU A 177 -2.53 2.45 16.12
C LEU A 177 -3.46 3.51 16.69
N LEU A 178 -4.28 3.19 17.70
CA LEU A 178 -5.18 4.17 18.33
C LEU A 178 -4.43 5.40 18.86
N ARG A 179 -3.31 5.22 19.56
CA ARG A 179 -2.48 6.34 20.06
C ARG A 179 -1.83 7.15 18.93
N GLY A 180 -1.58 6.53 17.78
CA GLY A 180 -0.98 7.18 16.61
C GLY A 180 -1.96 7.93 15.72
N LEU A 181 -3.28 7.85 15.98
CA LEU A 181 -4.32 8.46 15.13
C LEU A 181 -4.16 9.98 15.00
N ASN A 182 -3.91 10.68 16.09
CA ASN A 182 -3.76 12.14 16.05
C ASN A 182 -2.62 12.54 15.10
N ALA A 183 -1.44 11.94 15.27
CA ALA A 183 -0.30 12.22 14.39
C ALA A 183 -0.57 11.83 12.92
N TYR A 184 -1.37 10.80 12.69
CA TYR A 184 -1.81 10.43 11.35
C TYR A 184 -2.73 11.49 10.75
N PHE A 185 -3.74 11.95 11.48
CA PHE A 185 -4.64 13.02 11.03
C PHE A 185 -3.90 14.34 10.82
N ASP A 186 -2.94 14.69 11.68
CA ASP A 186 -2.07 15.85 11.46
C ASP A 186 -1.33 15.76 10.11
N SER A 187 -0.85 14.57 9.75
CA SER A 187 -0.19 14.36 8.46
C SER A 187 -1.15 14.50 7.26
N LEU A 188 -2.41 14.10 7.41
CA LEU A 188 -3.44 14.31 6.39
C LEU A 188 -3.79 15.80 6.24
N ILE A 189 -3.84 16.55 7.35
CA ILE A 189 -4.07 17.99 7.33
C ILE A 189 -2.93 18.69 6.60
N GLU A 190 -1.68 18.36 6.90
CA GLU A 190 -0.52 18.93 6.20
C GLU A 190 -0.52 18.59 4.70
N TYR A 191 -0.85 17.36 4.34
CA TYR A 191 -1.02 16.96 2.95
C TYR A 191 -2.12 17.79 2.26
N SER A 192 -3.26 17.96 2.90
CA SER A 192 -4.40 18.74 2.39
C SER A 192 -4.05 20.22 2.25
N LYS A 193 -3.27 20.81 3.16
CA LYS A 193 -2.76 22.19 3.01
C LYS A 193 -1.89 22.34 1.77
N GLU A 194 -1.06 21.34 1.45
CA GLU A 194 -0.28 21.36 0.22
C GLU A 194 -1.15 21.20 -1.04
N GLN A 195 -2.27 20.46 -0.96
CA GLN A 195 -3.27 20.39 -2.05
C GLN A 195 -3.95 21.75 -2.28
N VAL A 196 -4.37 22.43 -1.22
CA VAL A 196 -4.95 23.79 -1.31
C VAL A 196 -4.00 24.75 -2.00
N LYS A 197 -2.72 24.79 -1.62
CA LYS A 197 -1.71 25.64 -2.25
C LYS A 197 -1.54 25.41 -3.76
N ARG A 198 -1.93 24.22 -4.24
CA ARG A 198 -1.80 23.79 -5.64
C ARG A 198 -3.13 23.80 -6.40
N ASN A 199 -4.20 24.27 -5.80
CA ASN A 199 -5.57 24.20 -6.33
C ASN A 199 -6.00 22.75 -6.67
N LEU A 200 -5.57 21.77 -5.87
CA LEU A 200 -5.87 20.35 -6.04
C LEU A 200 -6.83 19.81 -4.95
N PHE A 201 -7.32 20.70 -4.10
CA PHE A 201 -8.20 20.29 -3.00
C PHE A 201 -9.61 19.94 -3.49
N ILE A 202 -10.40 19.29 -2.64
CA ILE A 202 -11.78 18.91 -2.94
C ILE A 202 -12.67 20.17 -3.09
N SER A 203 -13.79 20.04 -3.82
CA SER A 203 -14.76 21.14 -3.97
C SER A 203 -15.40 21.51 -2.62
N ASP A 204 -15.92 22.74 -2.52
CA ASP A 204 -16.59 23.23 -1.32
C ASP A 204 -17.75 22.34 -0.88
N GLU A 205 -18.56 21.85 -1.83
CA GLU A 205 -19.63 20.89 -1.56
C GLU A 205 -19.11 19.59 -0.92
N SER A 206 -18.06 19.02 -1.48
CA SER A 206 -17.41 17.83 -0.93
C SER A 206 -16.80 18.09 0.46
N LEU A 207 -16.29 19.29 0.67
CA LEU A 207 -15.72 19.71 1.97
C LEU A 207 -16.81 19.79 3.04
N GLU A 208 -17.95 20.43 2.73
CA GLU A 208 -19.07 20.53 3.68
C GLU A 208 -19.59 19.16 4.09
N GLU A 209 -19.78 18.24 3.15
CA GLU A 209 -20.20 16.89 3.47
C GLU A 209 -19.15 16.10 4.27
N THR A 210 -17.88 16.26 3.94
CA THR A 210 -16.77 15.66 4.71
C THR A 210 -16.74 16.18 6.14
N LEU A 211 -16.95 17.48 6.35
CA LEU A 211 -17.04 18.08 7.69
C LEU A 211 -18.25 17.59 8.50
N LYS A 212 -19.41 17.41 7.84
CA LYS A 212 -20.58 16.80 8.48
C LYS A 212 -20.28 15.37 8.96
N GLN A 213 -19.61 14.56 8.13
CA GLN A 213 -19.20 13.21 8.51
C GLN A 213 -18.23 13.20 9.70
N ILE A 214 -17.21 14.06 9.69
CA ILE A 214 -16.25 14.13 10.79
C ILE A 214 -16.99 14.50 12.09
N LYS A 215 -17.89 15.49 12.05
CA LYS A 215 -18.69 15.88 13.22
C LYS A 215 -19.57 14.74 13.74
N SER A 216 -20.20 13.96 12.87
CA SER A 216 -21.06 12.84 13.27
C SER A 216 -20.31 11.67 13.92
N VAL A 217 -19.01 11.58 13.73
CA VAL A 217 -18.17 10.53 14.35
C VAL A 217 -17.61 10.99 15.71
N THR A 218 -17.59 12.31 15.97
CA THR A 218 -17.02 12.90 17.18
C THR A 218 -18.08 13.25 18.23
N THR A 219 -19.36 13.09 17.92
CA THR A 219 -20.51 13.21 18.83
C THR A 219 -21.03 11.85 19.24
#